data_26c5ce6b164db02e2d95c34e92058ab8
#
_entry.id   26c5ce6b164db02e2d95c34e92058ab8
#
_cell.length_a   1.000
_cell.length_b   1.000
_cell.length_c   1.000
_cell.angle_alpha   90.00
_cell.angle_beta   90.00
_cell.angle_gamma   90.00
#
_symmetry.space_group_name_H-M   'P 1'
#
loop_
_entity.id
_entity.type
_entity.pdbx_description
1 polymer ?
#
loop_
_entity_poly.entity_id
_entity_poly.type
_entity_poly.pdbx_seq_one_letter_code
_entity_poly.pdbx_strand_id
1 'polypeptide(L)'
;SKVFTPYNAADFLDKINIEIAETSEKEKRDVEILNQYIKVAVENYSKAIRERIVEFLSDSNLYDHYVPWQEIEDVCVNENIDLYYDDLNVRLTEVNEEFIEATCQIGIATSVDVEYMDESNSYWDSEEKEYLFKNYETAEVEISSNIEVTLRMDRTELDMRQNPMFELVEIECTPIESYIDEKY
;
A
#
# COMPACT_ATOMS: atom_id res chain seq x y z
N SER A 1 55.03 0.12 -9.15
CA SER A 1 54.26 -0.31 -7.97
C SER A 1 54.37 0.77 -6.91
N LYS A 2 53.24 1.46 -6.60
CA LYS A 2 53.22 2.39 -5.48
C LYS A 2 53.24 1.56 -4.20
N VAL A 3 54.32 1.66 -3.43
CA VAL A 3 54.43 1.06 -2.12
C VAL A 3 53.48 1.82 -1.18
N PHE A 4 52.47 1.15 -0.69
CA PHE A 4 51.58 1.70 0.36
C PHE A 4 52.39 1.87 1.64
N THR A 5 52.64 3.09 2.04
CA THR A 5 53.21 3.39 3.36
C THR A 5 52.06 3.46 4.38
N PRO A 6 52.30 3.11 5.68
CA PRO A 6 51.24 3.20 6.72
C PRO A 6 50.58 4.56 6.83
N TYR A 7 51.26 5.64 6.46
CA TYR A 7 50.75 7.00 6.43
C TYR A 7 49.64 7.18 5.35
N ASN A 8 49.74 6.47 4.23
CA ASN A 8 48.77 6.52 3.17
C ASN A 8 47.52 5.70 3.48
N ALA A 9 47.59 4.73 4.38
CA ALA A 9 46.45 3.92 4.78
C ALA A 9 45.50 4.68 5.71
N ALA A 10 46.01 5.48 6.64
CA ALA A 10 45.18 6.33 7.49
C ALA A 10 44.46 7.41 6.68
N ASP A 11 45.17 8.12 5.79
CA ASP A 11 44.58 9.10 4.90
C ASP A 11 43.54 8.50 3.96
N PHE A 12 43.72 7.26 3.53
CA PHE A 12 42.76 6.52 2.71
C PHE A 12 41.49 6.15 3.49
N LEU A 13 41.67 5.66 4.73
CA LEU A 13 40.51 5.36 5.60
C LEU A 13 39.73 6.61 5.98
N ASP A 14 40.42 7.73 6.25
CA ASP A 14 39.75 9.01 6.53
C ASP A 14 38.93 9.51 5.32
N LYS A 15 39.47 9.37 4.10
CA LYS A 15 38.71 9.69 2.88
C LYS A 15 37.49 8.81 2.69
N ILE A 16 37.61 7.49 2.89
CA ILE A 16 36.46 6.57 2.82
C ILE A 16 35.41 6.93 3.86
N ASN A 17 35.83 7.22 5.09
CA ASN A 17 34.89 7.64 6.15
C ASN A 17 34.18 8.95 5.82
N ILE A 18 34.86 9.90 5.20
CA ILE A 18 34.26 11.14 4.72
C ILE A 18 33.26 10.87 3.60
N GLU A 19 33.63 10.05 2.58
CA GLU A 19 32.71 9.69 1.49
C GLU A 19 31.46 8.95 2.00
N ILE A 20 31.63 8.03 2.95
CA ILE A 20 30.50 7.33 3.59
C ILE A 20 29.60 8.32 4.35
N ALA A 21 30.20 9.25 5.09
CA ALA A 21 29.44 10.26 5.83
C ALA A 21 28.68 11.21 4.89
N GLU A 22 29.32 11.66 3.81
CA GLU A 22 28.69 12.54 2.81
C GLU A 22 27.56 11.81 2.06
N THR A 23 27.73 10.53 1.71
CA THR A 23 26.69 9.73 1.07
C THR A 23 25.51 9.55 2.01
N SER A 24 25.75 9.21 3.29
CA SER A 24 24.70 9.08 4.29
C SER A 24 23.94 10.39 4.56
N GLU A 25 24.63 11.54 4.56
CA GLU A 25 23.97 12.84 4.68
C GLU A 25 23.18 13.22 3.43
N LYS A 26 23.65 12.85 2.24
CA LYS A 26 22.91 13.06 0.99
C LYS A 26 21.61 12.23 0.97
N GLU A 27 21.70 10.95 1.31
CA GLU A 27 20.51 10.08 1.41
C GLU A 27 19.49 10.62 2.41
N LYS A 28 19.92 11.10 3.56
CA LYS A 28 19.01 11.73 4.54
C LYS A 28 18.31 12.97 3.97
N ARG A 29 19.04 13.82 3.25
CA ARG A 29 18.45 15.00 2.60
C ARG A 29 17.47 14.60 1.50
N ASP A 30 17.80 13.60 0.71
CA ASP A 30 16.92 13.09 -0.35
C ASP A 30 15.61 12.58 0.26
N VAL A 31 15.67 11.85 1.38
CA VAL A 31 14.47 11.40 2.12
C VAL A 31 13.67 12.57 2.70
N GLU A 32 14.34 13.58 3.29
CA GLU A 32 13.65 14.77 3.82
C GLU A 32 12.91 15.54 2.72
N ILE A 33 13.54 15.71 1.56
CA ILE A 33 12.92 16.37 0.41
C ILE A 33 11.76 15.53 -0.13
N LEU A 34 11.94 14.22 -0.24
CA LEU A 34 10.88 13.30 -0.63
C LEU A 34 9.67 13.38 0.30
N ASN A 35 9.90 13.37 1.61
CA ASN A 35 8.82 13.49 2.61
C ASN A 35 8.00 14.77 2.44
N GLN A 36 8.62 15.86 2.01
CA GLN A 36 7.91 17.13 1.77
C GLN A 36 6.98 17.07 0.56
N TYR A 37 7.38 16.35 -0.49
CA TYR A 37 6.64 16.32 -1.76
C TYR A 37 5.76 15.08 -1.92
N ILE A 38 6.10 13.97 -1.25
CA ILE A 38 5.42 12.70 -1.47
C ILE A 38 3.95 12.76 -1.04
N LYS A 39 3.64 13.48 0.03
CA LYS A 39 2.25 13.68 0.47
C LYS A 39 1.40 14.31 -0.63
N VAL A 40 1.90 15.40 -1.24
CA VAL A 40 1.21 16.09 -2.34
C VAL A 40 1.10 15.19 -3.57
N ALA A 41 2.18 14.43 -3.86
CA ALA A 41 2.18 13.49 -4.98
C ALA A 41 1.13 12.39 -4.80
N VAL A 42 1.07 11.78 -3.62
CA VAL A 42 0.08 10.75 -3.29
C VAL A 42 -1.35 11.31 -3.35
N GLU A 43 -1.58 12.51 -2.84
CA GLU A 43 -2.89 13.18 -2.94
C GLU A 43 -3.34 13.36 -4.40
N ASN A 44 -2.40 13.65 -5.32
CA ASN A 44 -2.69 13.75 -6.75
C ASN A 44 -3.13 12.41 -7.37
N TYR A 45 -2.66 11.29 -6.83
CA TYR A 45 -3.04 9.95 -7.26
C TYR A 45 -4.17 9.33 -6.44
N SER A 46 -4.79 10.07 -5.52
CA SER A 46 -5.84 9.58 -4.63
C SER A 46 -7.00 8.87 -5.34
N LYS A 47 -7.34 9.30 -6.54
CA LYS A 47 -8.38 8.66 -7.36
C LYS A 47 -7.92 7.26 -7.83
N ALA A 48 -6.73 7.14 -8.41
CA ALA A 48 -6.19 5.86 -8.87
C ALA A 48 -5.98 4.89 -7.70
N ILE A 49 -5.58 5.42 -6.54
CA ILE A 49 -5.43 4.64 -5.31
C ILE A 49 -6.77 4.08 -4.87
N ARG A 50 -7.84 4.90 -4.81
CA ARG A 50 -9.20 4.42 -4.46
C ARG A 50 -9.72 3.39 -5.44
N GLU A 51 -9.57 3.63 -6.75
CA GLU A 51 -9.97 2.67 -7.79
C GLU A 51 -9.29 1.31 -7.59
N ARG A 52 -7.99 1.30 -7.26
CA ARG A 52 -7.26 0.07 -7.00
C ARG A 52 -7.70 -0.63 -5.72
N ILE A 53 -8.00 0.13 -4.66
CA ILE A 53 -8.54 -0.40 -3.42
C ILE A 53 -9.91 -1.07 -3.68
N VAL A 54 -10.81 -0.41 -4.39
CA VAL A 54 -12.12 -0.98 -4.74
C VAL A 54 -11.96 -2.27 -5.53
N GLU A 55 -11.10 -2.29 -6.54
CA GLU A 55 -10.82 -3.50 -7.32
C GLU A 55 -10.32 -4.65 -6.43
N PHE A 56 -9.40 -4.38 -5.52
CA PHE A 56 -8.86 -5.37 -4.59
C PHE A 56 -9.93 -5.87 -3.61
N LEU A 57 -10.69 -4.95 -2.99
CA LEU A 57 -11.70 -5.29 -1.99
C LEU A 57 -12.95 -5.95 -2.60
N SER A 58 -13.14 -5.91 -3.90
CA SER A 58 -14.25 -6.60 -4.59
C SER A 58 -13.99 -8.09 -4.80
N ASP A 59 -12.80 -8.62 -4.43
CA ASP A 59 -12.52 -10.05 -4.50
C ASP A 59 -13.21 -10.79 -3.36
N SER A 60 -14.23 -11.60 -3.69
CA SER A 60 -15.02 -12.37 -2.73
C SER A 60 -14.18 -13.33 -1.88
N ASN A 61 -13.06 -13.84 -2.42
CA ASN A 61 -12.18 -14.76 -1.68
C ASN A 61 -11.56 -14.14 -0.43
N LEU A 62 -11.49 -12.80 -0.35
CA LEU A 62 -11.00 -12.09 0.83
C LEU A 62 -11.92 -12.30 2.04
N TYR A 63 -13.19 -12.65 1.83
CA TYR A 63 -14.22 -12.71 2.85
C TYR A 63 -14.61 -14.12 3.28
N ASP A 64 -14.01 -15.16 2.72
CA ASP A 64 -14.27 -16.57 3.06
C ASP A 64 -14.10 -16.89 4.56
N HIS A 65 -13.27 -16.12 5.26
CA HIS A 65 -13.05 -16.28 6.69
C HIS A 65 -14.10 -15.59 7.56
N TYR A 66 -14.85 -14.63 6.99
CA TYR A 66 -15.84 -13.82 7.70
C TYR A 66 -17.22 -14.42 7.71
N VAL A 67 -17.57 -15.09 6.62
CA VAL A 67 -18.83 -15.83 6.46
C VAL A 67 -18.51 -17.31 6.15
N PRO A 68 -17.87 -18.00 7.12
CA PRO A 68 -17.44 -19.38 6.92
C PRO A 68 -18.65 -20.25 6.60
N TRP A 69 -18.50 -21.11 5.61
CA TRP A 69 -19.50 -22.09 5.16
C TRP A 69 -20.67 -21.51 4.34
N GLN A 70 -20.61 -20.28 3.91
CA GLN A 70 -21.66 -19.67 3.13
C GLN A 70 -21.14 -19.25 1.75
N GLU A 71 -22.01 -19.35 0.75
CA GLU A 71 -21.67 -18.91 -0.60
C GLU A 71 -21.84 -17.37 -0.67
N ILE A 72 -20.73 -16.68 -0.95
CA ILE A 72 -20.74 -15.24 -1.15
C ILE A 72 -21.30 -14.95 -2.54
N GLU A 73 -22.36 -14.18 -2.61
CA GLU A 73 -23.06 -13.83 -3.86
C GLU A 73 -22.55 -12.52 -4.44
N ASP A 74 -22.37 -11.52 -3.59
CA ASP A 74 -21.91 -10.19 -4.01
C ASP A 74 -21.08 -9.50 -2.95
N VAL A 75 -20.22 -8.58 -3.40
CA VAL A 75 -19.36 -7.76 -2.55
C VAL A 75 -19.47 -6.30 -3.01
N CYS A 76 -20.04 -5.45 -2.15
CA CYS A 76 -20.20 -4.05 -2.43
C CYS A 76 -19.27 -3.21 -1.56
N VAL A 77 -18.26 -2.60 -2.17
CA VAL A 77 -17.29 -1.73 -1.47
C VAL A 77 -17.87 -0.34 -1.31
N ASN A 78 -17.82 0.20 -0.09
CA ASN A 78 -18.26 1.58 0.15
C ASN A 78 -17.32 2.54 -0.58
N GLU A 79 -17.89 3.47 -1.36
CA GLU A 79 -17.12 4.47 -2.13
C GLU A 79 -16.39 5.48 -1.24
N ASN A 80 -16.79 5.62 0.04
CA ASN A 80 -16.16 6.48 1.01
C ASN A 80 -14.94 5.77 1.63
N ILE A 81 -13.82 5.78 0.92
CA ILE A 81 -12.55 5.26 1.40
C ILE A 81 -11.75 6.39 2.02
N ASP A 82 -11.48 6.30 3.31
CA ASP A 82 -10.59 7.22 4.01
C ASP A 82 -9.13 6.82 3.78
N LEU A 83 -8.31 7.81 3.38
CA LEU A 83 -6.89 7.64 3.17
C LEU A 83 -6.12 8.48 4.20
N TYR A 84 -5.25 7.85 4.98
CA TYR A 84 -4.48 8.48 6.04
C TYR A 84 -3.03 8.69 5.61
N TYR A 85 -2.60 9.95 5.55
CA TYR A 85 -1.28 10.37 5.08
C TYR A 85 -0.38 10.90 6.21
N ASP A 86 -0.82 10.83 7.46
CA ASP A 86 -0.15 11.53 8.55
C ASP A 86 1.17 10.86 8.98
N ASP A 87 1.24 9.54 8.83
CA ASP A 87 2.41 8.72 9.19
C ASP A 87 2.99 8.03 7.94
N LEU A 88 3.24 8.78 6.86
CA LEU A 88 3.86 8.24 5.65
C LEU A 88 5.25 7.69 5.97
N ASN A 89 5.36 6.38 6.05
CA ASN A 89 6.66 5.70 6.15
C ASN A 89 7.27 5.60 4.74
N VAL A 90 8.18 6.52 4.44
CA VAL A 90 8.82 6.58 3.11
C VAL A 90 10.11 5.79 3.13
N ARG A 91 10.23 4.85 2.22
CA ARG A 91 11.42 4.02 2.01
C ARG A 91 11.91 4.18 0.58
N LEU A 92 13.19 4.52 0.41
CA LEU A 92 13.83 4.48 -0.90
C LEU A 92 14.01 3.02 -1.32
N THR A 93 13.49 2.66 -2.48
CA THR A 93 13.57 1.30 -3.04
C THR A 93 14.61 1.19 -4.12
N GLU A 94 14.79 2.26 -4.92
CA GLU A 94 15.85 2.34 -5.92
C GLU A 94 16.39 3.77 -6.03
N VAL A 95 17.71 3.89 -6.14
CA VAL A 95 18.40 5.16 -6.38
C VAL A 95 19.49 4.93 -7.41
N ASN A 96 19.36 5.54 -8.57
CA ASN A 96 20.37 5.48 -9.62
C ASN A 96 20.66 6.88 -10.19
N GLU A 97 21.38 6.96 -11.30
CA GLU A 97 21.74 8.25 -11.90
C GLU A 97 20.55 8.95 -12.59
N GLU A 98 19.53 8.21 -13.01
CA GLU A 98 18.42 8.71 -13.80
C GLU A 98 17.21 9.03 -12.92
N PHE A 99 16.87 8.16 -11.96
CA PHE A 99 15.68 8.32 -11.13
C PHE A 99 15.89 7.90 -9.68
N ILE A 100 14.93 8.30 -8.86
CA ILE A 100 14.75 7.82 -7.49
C ILE A 100 13.37 7.20 -7.40
N GLU A 101 13.30 6.00 -6.83
CA GLU A 101 12.06 5.31 -6.55
C GLU A 101 11.88 5.18 -5.04
N ALA A 102 10.68 5.49 -4.60
CA ALA A 102 10.32 5.45 -3.20
C ALA A 102 8.96 4.79 -3.00
N THR A 103 8.88 3.93 -2.01
CA THR A 103 7.62 3.32 -1.55
C THR A 103 7.18 3.98 -0.26
N CYS A 104 5.90 4.29 -0.15
CA CYS A 104 5.29 4.80 1.07
C CYS A 104 4.08 3.97 1.46
N GLN A 105 3.85 3.86 2.78
CA GLN A 105 2.67 3.23 3.33
C GLN A 105 1.59 4.26 3.61
N ILE A 106 0.36 3.94 3.23
CA ILE A 106 -0.83 4.77 3.42
C ILE A 106 -1.84 3.93 4.18
N GLY A 107 -2.35 4.47 5.29
CA GLY A 107 -3.44 3.84 6.02
C GLY A 107 -4.76 4.02 5.25
N ILE A 108 -5.59 2.99 5.24
CA ILE A 108 -6.93 3.02 4.67
C ILE A 108 -7.97 2.59 5.69
N ALA A 109 -9.15 3.20 5.64
CA ALA A 109 -10.33 2.73 6.33
C ALA A 109 -11.56 2.84 5.42
N THR A 110 -12.38 1.79 5.41
CA THR A 110 -13.64 1.73 4.65
C THR A 110 -14.50 0.60 5.21
N SER A 111 -15.73 0.45 4.70
CA SER A 111 -16.57 -0.72 4.95
C SER A 111 -16.94 -1.41 3.64
N VAL A 112 -17.23 -2.70 3.75
CA VAL A 112 -17.66 -3.54 2.63
C VAL A 112 -18.88 -4.31 3.06
N ASP A 113 -19.93 -4.26 2.24
CA ASP A 113 -21.12 -5.08 2.40
C ASP A 113 -20.94 -6.39 1.64
N VAL A 114 -20.96 -7.51 2.37
CA VAL A 114 -20.84 -8.86 1.81
C VAL A 114 -22.22 -9.51 1.85
N GLU A 115 -22.78 -9.80 0.68
CA GLU A 115 -24.03 -10.52 0.54
C GLU A 115 -23.76 -12.02 0.41
N TYR A 116 -24.41 -12.80 1.24
CA TYR A 116 -24.24 -14.26 1.29
C TYR A 116 -25.57 -14.96 1.43
N MET A 117 -25.62 -16.23 0.97
CA MET A 117 -26.82 -17.05 1.09
C MET A 117 -26.98 -17.54 2.54
N ASP A 118 -28.11 -17.20 3.16
CA ASP A 118 -28.52 -17.76 4.46
C ASP A 118 -29.11 -19.15 4.26
N GLU A 119 -28.28 -20.18 4.41
CA GLU A 119 -28.72 -21.57 4.29
C GLU A 119 -29.78 -21.94 5.33
N SER A 120 -29.79 -21.32 6.51
CA SER A 120 -30.73 -21.65 7.59
C SER A 120 -32.17 -21.22 7.27
N ASN A 121 -32.33 -20.17 6.49
CA ASN A 121 -33.58 -19.60 6.03
C ASN A 121 -33.90 -19.90 4.57
N SER A 122 -33.01 -20.67 3.89
CA SER A 122 -33.21 -21.13 2.52
C SER A 122 -33.87 -22.49 2.50
N TYR A 123 -34.66 -22.78 1.45
CA TYR A 123 -35.35 -24.06 1.32
C TYR A 123 -34.58 -24.98 0.38
N TRP A 124 -34.02 -26.06 0.95
CA TRP A 124 -33.31 -27.12 0.22
C TRP A 124 -34.27 -28.25 -0.19
N ASP A 125 -34.32 -28.55 -1.49
CA ASP A 125 -35.03 -29.72 -1.99
C ASP A 125 -34.08 -30.94 -2.05
N SER A 126 -34.37 -31.93 -1.22
CA SER A 126 -33.53 -33.15 -1.14
C SER A 126 -33.71 -34.08 -2.32
N GLU A 127 -34.81 -33.98 -3.09
CA GLU A 127 -35.08 -34.79 -4.25
C GLU A 127 -34.34 -34.27 -5.49
N GLU A 128 -34.43 -32.96 -5.73
CA GLU A 128 -33.75 -32.27 -6.84
C GLU A 128 -32.31 -31.89 -6.50
N LYS A 129 -31.92 -31.90 -5.21
CA LYS A 129 -30.59 -31.52 -4.69
C LYS A 129 -30.22 -30.08 -5.05
N GLU A 130 -31.17 -29.19 -4.92
CA GLU A 130 -30.98 -27.76 -5.16
C GLU A 130 -31.78 -26.91 -4.16
N TYR A 131 -31.40 -25.63 -4.05
CA TYR A 131 -32.20 -24.67 -3.31
C TYR A 131 -33.33 -24.12 -4.16
N LEU A 132 -34.60 -24.40 -3.79
CA LEU A 132 -35.79 -23.87 -4.47
C LEU A 132 -36.03 -22.40 -4.13
N PHE A 133 -35.71 -22.00 -2.89
CA PHE A 133 -35.76 -20.62 -2.44
C PHE A 133 -34.46 -20.30 -1.72
N LYS A 134 -33.75 -19.29 -2.24
CA LYS A 134 -32.56 -18.74 -1.63
C LYS A 134 -32.89 -17.44 -0.91
N ASN A 135 -32.58 -17.34 0.37
CA ASN A 135 -32.60 -16.09 1.11
C ASN A 135 -31.18 -15.59 1.25
N TYR A 136 -31.01 -14.30 1.18
CA TYR A 136 -29.72 -13.63 1.29
C TYR A 136 -29.70 -12.70 2.49
N GLU A 137 -28.56 -12.64 3.15
CA GLU A 137 -28.25 -11.70 4.19
C GLU A 137 -27.02 -10.90 3.83
N THR A 138 -26.88 -9.72 4.45
CA THR A 138 -25.73 -8.84 4.23
C THR A 138 -25.00 -8.63 5.54
N ALA A 139 -23.69 -8.82 5.53
CA ALA A 139 -22.81 -8.47 6.63
C ALA A 139 -21.94 -7.28 6.23
N GLU A 140 -21.89 -6.27 7.11
CA GLU A 140 -20.95 -5.15 6.96
C GLU A 140 -19.62 -5.52 7.59
N VAL A 141 -18.53 -5.43 6.80
CA VAL A 141 -17.16 -5.70 7.22
C VAL A 141 -16.39 -4.38 7.25
N GLU A 142 -15.97 -3.94 8.44
CA GLU A 142 -15.09 -2.79 8.58
C GLU A 142 -13.65 -3.18 8.26
N ILE A 143 -13.01 -2.40 7.39
CA ILE A 143 -11.66 -2.61 6.90
C ILE A 143 -10.76 -1.49 7.36
N SER A 144 -9.69 -1.86 8.07
CA SER A 144 -8.59 -0.97 8.40
C SER A 144 -7.28 -1.67 8.04
N SER A 145 -6.53 -1.11 7.12
CA SER A 145 -5.31 -1.74 6.59
C SER A 145 -4.32 -0.68 6.10
N ASN A 146 -3.17 -1.14 5.63
CA ASN A 146 -2.19 -0.30 4.94
C ASN A 146 -2.01 -0.79 3.51
N ILE A 147 -1.77 0.15 2.61
CA ILE A 147 -1.36 -0.12 1.23
C ILE A 147 0.04 0.46 1.01
N GLU A 148 0.79 -0.14 0.10
CA GLU A 148 2.06 0.40 -0.34
C GLU A 148 1.89 1.07 -1.71
N VAL A 149 2.37 2.31 -1.82
CA VAL A 149 2.37 3.09 -3.06
C VAL A 149 3.80 3.40 -3.45
N THR A 150 4.19 2.95 -4.63
CA THR A 150 5.52 3.20 -5.18
C THR A 150 5.46 4.32 -6.20
N LEU A 151 6.26 5.35 -5.96
CA LEU A 151 6.40 6.53 -6.80
C LEU A 151 7.82 6.66 -7.30
N ARG A 152 7.96 7.10 -8.55
CA ARG A 152 9.25 7.37 -9.20
C ARG A 152 9.33 8.83 -9.59
N MET A 153 10.52 9.42 -9.45
CA MET A 153 10.80 10.78 -9.93
C MET A 153 12.15 10.84 -10.64
N ASP A 154 12.28 11.78 -11.56
CA ASP A 154 13.55 12.07 -12.21
C ASP A 154 14.52 12.72 -11.19
N ARG A 155 15.73 12.19 -11.12
CA ARG A 155 16.75 12.67 -10.19
C ARG A 155 17.18 14.11 -10.48
N THR A 156 17.18 14.50 -11.74
CA THR A 156 17.57 15.87 -12.15
C THR A 156 16.59 16.92 -11.64
N GLU A 157 15.31 16.60 -11.52
CA GLU A 157 14.29 17.50 -10.94
C GLU A 157 14.53 17.72 -9.45
N LEU A 158 14.92 16.68 -8.71
CA LEU A 158 15.27 16.78 -7.31
C LEU A 158 16.51 17.65 -7.09
N ASP A 159 17.56 17.42 -7.88
CA ASP A 159 18.82 18.18 -7.80
C ASP A 159 18.62 19.67 -8.14
N MET A 160 17.68 19.99 -9.05
CA MET A 160 17.33 21.35 -9.41
C MET A 160 16.40 22.06 -8.42
N ARG A 161 15.90 21.34 -7.38
CA ARG A 161 14.90 21.83 -6.42
C ARG A 161 13.64 22.42 -7.08
N GLN A 162 13.30 21.94 -8.25
CA GLN A 162 12.01 22.18 -8.88
C GLN A 162 10.99 21.29 -8.22
N ASN A 163 9.69 21.63 -8.32
CA ASN A 163 8.64 20.73 -7.86
C ASN A 163 8.75 19.43 -8.64
N PRO A 164 9.25 18.35 -8.01
CA PRO A 164 9.49 17.12 -8.74
C PRO A 164 8.15 16.53 -9.18
N MET A 165 8.09 16.09 -10.42
CA MET A 165 6.96 15.31 -10.91
C MET A 165 7.18 13.85 -10.54
N PHE A 166 6.19 13.29 -9.84
CA PHE A 166 6.20 11.89 -9.48
C PHE A 166 5.35 11.10 -10.47
N GLU A 167 5.86 9.97 -10.89
CA GLU A 167 5.13 8.95 -11.64
C GLU A 167 4.67 7.85 -10.68
N LEU A 168 3.41 7.45 -10.78
CA LEU A 168 2.89 6.31 -10.05
C LEU A 168 3.37 5.03 -10.74
N VAL A 169 4.16 4.22 -10.03
CA VAL A 169 4.70 2.95 -10.55
C VAL A 169 3.79 1.79 -10.19
N GLU A 170 3.41 1.70 -8.90
CA GLU A 170 2.67 0.55 -8.39
C GLU A 170 1.84 0.92 -7.15
N ILE A 171 0.72 0.22 -6.99
CA ILE A 171 -0.09 0.22 -5.77
C ILE A 171 -0.25 -1.24 -5.35
N GLU A 172 0.33 -1.61 -4.22
CA GLU A 172 0.25 -2.94 -3.64
C GLU A 172 -0.68 -2.92 -2.42
N CYS A 173 -1.75 -3.72 -2.50
CA CYS A 173 -2.68 -3.91 -1.40
C CYS A 173 -2.23 -5.13 -0.60
N THR A 174 -1.86 -4.94 0.66
CA THR A 174 -1.53 -6.06 1.55
C THR A 174 -2.78 -6.79 2.01
N PRO A 175 -2.70 -8.11 2.29
CA PRO A 175 -3.82 -8.85 2.85
C PRO A 175 -4.33 -8.19 4.11
N ILE A 176 -5.65 -8.09 4.21
CA ILE A 176 -6.35 -7.35 5.25
C ILE A 176 -6.23 -8.09 6.58
N GLU A 177 -5.69 -7.42 7.61
CA GLU A 177 -5.97 -7.78 8.98
C GLU A 177 -7.28 -7.08 9.37
N SER A 178 -8.41 -7.76 9.18
CA SER A 178 -9.71 -7.19 9.52
C SER A 178 -10.05 -7.49 10.97
N TYR A 179 -10.57 -6.50 11.66
CA TYR A 179 -11.29 -6.66 12.91
C TYR A 179 -12.79 -6.69 12.60
N ILE A 180 -13.41 -7.83 12.80
CA ILE A 180 -14.86 -7.89 12.89
C ILE A 180 -15.23 -7.44 14.30
N ASP A 181 -15.90 -6.32 14.45
CA ASP A 181 -16.66 -6.03 15.62
C ASP A 181 -17.96 -6.86 15.52
N GLU A 182 -17.95 -8.06 16.11
CA GLU A 182 -19.17 -8.85 16.28
C GLU A 182 -20.12 -8.05 17.17
N LYS A 183 -20.93 -7.20 16.56
CA LYS A 183 -22.13 -6.66 17.22
C LYS A 183 -23.19 -7.74 17.25
N TYR A 184 -23.18 -8.54 18.31
CA TYR A 184 -24.31 -9.34 18.74
C TYR A 184 -25.40 -8.44 19.39
#